data_b6545903647a5f9d6e93108629427148
#
_entry.id   b6545903647a5f9d6e93108629427148
#
_cell.length_a   1.000
_cell.length_b   1.000
_cell.length_c   1.000
_cell.angle_alpha   90.00
_cell.angle_beta   90.00
_cell.angle_gamma   90.00
#
_symmetry.space_group_name_H-M   'P 1'
#
loop_
_entity.id
_entity.type
_entity.pdbx_description
1 polymer ?
#
loop_
_entity_poly.entity_id
_entity_poly.type
_entity_poly.pdbx_seq_one_letter_code
_entity_poly.pdbx_strand_id
1 'polypeptide(L)'
;MNNSMAISGVNVRRKEKQHEKGKLLNKLGESASLILIATMFATGTVVALLCHIPVKSVMSSYSYDVLVILVAMELFTNLIAETGIMQLLAIKIAELSKGRKRLCLMMFGGMMFLISSCLNNITAVMMILPIMFVLLKTLEVDRKYVCVFFAAILALSNTGGAASPIGDFPAIVIMTSGITSFLSYLTHAFPLFAFTSVALIVVWGMSIKRERDDGAIRSLAISNLKSQYKNIEVRFDVLAWLIAIFAGMFFAWSLVPQDTIPPEIIAVLGYVAAMVICSIKGIRVGQLMDLKSVLTIASFLFFAQVVSQSGLLNLLAAYLQSNISNPKLLVMAIMIITSLVAGIFSAGPAAAAMMPIIVEICQNTLTAQSDWIAVAYAAAICAGSSLFMWSATAGFILSGKVNEAGIEAESGETVFWGVGQYLKYGFVNYAIQLAIALAVIAVVL
;
A
#
# COMPACT_ATOMS: atom_id res chain seq x y z
N MET A 1 52.01 2.40 -0.98
CA MET A 1 51.17 3.50 -0.46
C MET A 1 50.27 4.17 -1.50
N ASN A 2 50.65 4.25 -2.77
CA ASN A 2 49.81 4.96 -3.80
C ASN A 2 48.53 4.24 -4.26
N ASN A 3 48.45 2.91 -4.16
CA ASN A 3 47.24 2.18 -4.62
C ASN A 3 46.05 2.26 -3.63
N SER A 4 46.30 2.40 -2.32
CA SER A 4 45.23 2.51 -1.32
C SER A 4 44.52 3.87 -1.34
N MET A 5 45.22 4.95 -1.66
CA MET A 5 44.64 6.29 -1.81
C MET A 5 43.79 6.43 -3.10
N ALA A 6 44.20 5.79 -4.20
CA ALA A 6 43.43 5.82 -5.43
C ALA A 6 42.09 5.03 -5.29
N ILE A 7 42.10 3.91 -4.58
CA ILE A 7 40.91 3.09 -4.33
C ILE A 7 39.94 3.81 -3.39
N SER A 8 40.46 4.53 -2.36
CA SER A 8 39.61 5.32 -1.46
C SER A 8 38.94 6.50 -2.18
N GLY A 9 39.65 7.20 -3.07
CA GLY A 9 39.09 8.32 -3.84
C GLY A 9 38.03 7.89 -4.86
N VAL A 10 38.17 6.71 -5.46
CA VAL A 10 37.16 6.14 -6.38
C VAL A 10 35.90 5.75 -5.61
N ASN A 11 36.04 5.17 -4.42
CA ASN A 11 34.91 4.79 -3.57
C ASN A 11 34.15 6.01 -3.01
N VAL A 12 34.85 7.08 -2.63
CA VAL A 12 34.22 8.33 -2.18
C VAL A 12 33.40 8.97 -3.31
N ARG A 13 33.96 9.11 -4.52
CA ARG A 13 33.25 9.66 -5.67
C ARG A 13 32.05 8.79 -6.11
N ARG A 14 32.14 7.48 -5.91
CA ARG A 14 31.03 6.55 -6.21
C ARG A 14 29.90 6.72 -5.19
N LYS A 15 30.21 6.89 -3.92
CA LYS A 15 29.23 7.17 -2.84
C LYS A 15 28.54 8.52 -3.06
N GLU A 16 29.29 9.57 -3.41
CA GLU A 16 28.72 10.90 -3.74
C GLU A 16 27.76 10.83 -4.91
N LYS A 17 28.15 10.20 -6.03
CA LYS A 17 27.26 10.02 -7.21
C LYS A 17 25.99 9.22 -6.88
N GLN A 18 26.06 8.27 -5.97
CA GLN A 18 24.88 7.48 -5.58
C GLN A 18 23.99 8.24 -4.63
N HIS A 19 24.56 9.03 -3.72
CA HIS A 19 23.80 9.93 -2.86
C HIS A 19 23.08 11.02 -3.69
N GLU A 20 23.75 11.58 -4.70
CA GLU A 20 23.12 12.50 -5.67
C GLU A 20 22.00 11.81 -6.48
N LYS A 21 22.21 10.56 -6.93
CA LYS A 21 21.14 9.79 -7.58
C LYS A 21 19.97 9.50 -6.65
N GLY A 22 20.19 9.20 -5.36
CA GLY A 22 19.14 9.04 -4.36
C GLY A 22 18.34 10.32 -4.16
N LYS A 23 19.03 11.47 -4.02
CA LYS A 23 18.38 12.80 -3.93
C LYS A 23 17.59 13.13 -5.21
N LEU A 24 18.16 12.82 -6.39
CA LEU A 24 17.48 13.02 -7.66
C LEU A 24 16.22 12.15 -7.78
N LEU A 25 16.28 10.90 -7.35
CA LEU A 25 15.13 9.99 -7.35
C LEU A 25 14.04 10.42 -6.35
N ASN A 26 14.42 10.91 -5.18
CA ASN A 26 13.46 11.52 -4.24
C ASN A 26 12.79 12.76 -4.86
N LYS A 27 13.59 13.65 -5.46
CA LYS A 27 13.08 14.83 -6.15
C LYS A 27 12.23 14.47 -7.38
N LEU A 28 12.59 13.41 -8.11
CA LEU A 28 11.78 12.84 -9.18
C LEU A 28 10.49 12.18 -8.63
N GLY A 29 10.53 11.51 -7.48
CA GLY A 29 9.36 10.96 -6.81
C GLY A 29 8.37 12.05 -6.37
N GLU A 30 8.89 13.13 -5.78
CA GLU A 30 8.08 14.31 -5.42
C GLU A 30 7.52 15.03 -6.66
N SER A 31 8.34 15.17 -7.70
CA SER A 31 7.90 15.76 -8.98
C SER A 31 6.94 14.82 -9.72
N ALA A 32 7.16 13.50 -9.65
CA ALA A 32 6.29 12.50 -10.27
C ALA A 32 4.87 12.53 -9.68
N SER A 33 4.72 12.73 -8.37
CA SER A 33 3.39 12.86 -7.76
C SER A 33 2.67 14.12 -8.24
N LEU A 34 3.37 15.26 -8.31
CA LEU A 34 2.79 16.50 -8.85
C LEU A 34 2.46 16.38 -10.34
N ILE A 35 3.33 15.74 -11.13
CA ILE A 35 3.07 15.46 -12.55
C ILE A 35 1.87 14.53 -12.69
N LEU A 36 1.75 13.51 -11.86
CA LEU A 36 0.61 12.60 -11.87
C LEU A 36 -0.70 13.33 -11.55
N ILE A 37 -0.72 14.17 -10.52
CA ILE A 37 -1.88 15.01 -10.17
C ILE A 37 -2.27 15.90 -11.36
N ALA A 38 -1.30 16.63 -11.91
CA ALA A 38 -1.53 17.52 -13.06
C ALA A 38 -2.03 16.73 -14.29
N THR A 39 -1.45 15.57 -14.57
CA THR A 39 -1.84 14.70 -15.68
C THR A 39 -3.26 14.17 -15.50
N MET A 40 -3.63 13.72 -14.29
CA MET A 40 -4.98 13.21 -14.01
C MET A 40 -6.04 14.30 -14.17
N PHE A 41 -5.79 15.51 -13.64
CA PHE A 41 -6.69 16.65 -13.83
C PHE A 41 -6.75 17.09 -15.29
N ALA A 42 -5.62 17.18 -15.98
CA ALA A 42 -5.58 17.60 -17.39
C ALA A 42 -6.28 16.59 -18.30
N THR A 43 -5.96 15.31 -18.19
CA THR A 43 -6.60 14.25 -19.00
C THR A 43 -8.08 14.13 -18.68
N GLY A 44 -8.46 14.17 -17.40
CA GLY A 44 -9.87 14.20 -17.01
C GLY A 44 -10.60 15.40 -17.61
N THR A 45 -10.02 16.60 -17.55
CA THR A 45 -10.62 17.79 -18.17
C THR A 45 -10.73 17.67 -19.69
N VAL A 46 -9.71 17.15 -20.38
CA VAL A 46 -9.74 16.91 -21.82
C VAL A 46 -10.85 15.89 -22.18
N VAL A 47 -10.94 14.80 -21.45
CA VAL A 47 -12.01 13.80 -21.68
C VAL A 47 -13.39 14.40 -21.41
N ALA A 48 -13.56 15.18 -20.35
CA ALA A 48 -14.82 15.84 -20.05
C ALA A 48 -15.25 16.80 -21.17
N LEU A 49 -14.31 17.56 -21.72
CA LEU A 49 -14.57 18.46 -22.85
C LEU A 49 -14.92 17.71 -24.13
N LEU A 50 -14.18 16.64 -24.46
CA LEU A 50 -14.43 15.82 -25.67
C LEU A 50 -15.77 15.08 -25.61
N CYS A 51 -16.15 14.61 -24.42
CA CYS A 51 -17.42 13.90 -24.20
C CYS A 51 -18.59 14.86 -23.86
N HIS A 52 -18.37 16.17 -23.88
CA HIS A 52 -19.37 17.20 -23.53
C HIS A 52 -19.98 17.00 -22.13
N ILE A 53 -19.18 16.54 -21.16
CA ILE A 53 -19.64 16.32 -19.79
C ILE A 53 -19.61 17.65 -19.02
N PRO A 54 -20.75 18.12 -18.48
CA PRO A 54 -20.76 19.35 -17.69
C PRO A 54 -19.96 19.19 -16.40
N VAL A 55 -19.09 20.12 -16.08
CA VAL A 55 -18.30 20.12 -14.82
C VAL A 55 -19.21 20.00 -13.59
N LYS A 56 -20.41 20.63 -13.65
CA LYS A 56 -21.40 20.54 -12.58
C LYS A 56 -21.85 19.07 -12.35
N SER A 57 -22.01 18.28 -13.41
CA SER A 57 -22.35 16.85 -13.31
C SER A 57 -21.25 16.06 -12.65
N VAL A 58 -19.98 16.30 -13.02
CA VAL A 58 -18.82 15.66 -12.40
C VAL A 58 -18.75 15.97 -10.91
N MET A 59 -18.93 17.24 -10.54
CA MET A 59 -18.85 17.68 -9.14
C MET A 59 -20.02 17.20 -8.29
N SER A 60 -21.25 17.05 -8.87
CA SER A 60 -22.42 16.55 -8.15
C SER A 60 -22.34 15.05 -7.85
N SER A 61 -21.63 14.30 -8.68
CA SER A 61 -21.44 12.84 -8.52
C SER A 61 -20.06 12.49 -7.96
N TYR A 62 -19.31 13.49 -7.49
CA TYR A 62 -17.97 13.28 -6.95
C TYR A 62 -18.04 12.59 -5.60
N SER A 63 -17.22 11.55 -5.41
CA SER A 63 -17.18 10.74 -4.19
C SER A 63 -16.47 11.47 -3.04
N TYR A 64 -17.12 12.50 -2.48
CA TYR A 64 -16.60 13.25 -1.33
C TYR A 64 -16.48 12.40 -0.07
N ASP A 65 -17.36 11.44 0.10
CA ASP A 65 -17.36 10.43 1.15
C ASP A 65 -16.04 9.66 1.22
N VAL A 66 -15.60 9.13 0.07
CA VAL A 66 -14.31 8.43 -0.06
C VAL A 66 -13.15 9.36 0.31
N LEU A 67 -13.15 10.60 -0.20
CA LEU A 67 -12.09 11.56 0.09
C LEU A 67 -12.02 11.87 1.59
N VAL A 68 -13.15 12.11 2.24
CA VAL A 68 -13.22 12.43 3.66
C VAL A 68 -12.75 11.26 4.52
N ILE A 69 -13.17 10.03 4.22
CA ILE A 69 -12.72 8.84 4.95
C ILE A 69 -11.21 8.71 4.84
N LEU A 70 -10.67 8.80 3.61
CA LEU A 70 -9.23 8.64 3.38
C LEU A 70 -8.40 9.67 4.14
N VAL A 71 -8.80 10.94 4.10
CA VAL A 71 -8.11 12.01 4.82
C VAL A 71 -8.20 11.81 6.33
N ALA A 72 -9.39 11.50 6.85
CA ALA A 72 -9.58 11.28 8.29
C ALA A 72 -8.75 10.08 8.79
N MET A 73 -8.72 8.98 8.02
CA MET A 73 -7.96 7.79 8.37
C MET A 73 -6.45 7.99 8.25
N GLU A 74 -5.97 8.75 7.26
CA GLU A 74 -4.56 9.12 7.15
C GLU A 74 -4.11 9.94 8.36
N LEU A 75 -4.89 10.94 8.74
CA LEU A 75 -4.62 11.77 9.91
C LEU A 75 -4.64 10.97 11.21
N PHE A 76 -5.60 10.06 11.36
CA PHE A 76 -5.68 9.15 12.50
C PHE A 76 -4.46 8.21 12.57
N THR A 77 -4.05 7.66 11.44
CA THR A 77 -2.86 6.81 11.32
C THR A 77 -1.59 7.55 11.74
N ASN A 78 -1.45 8.81 11.34
CA ASN A 78 -0.32 9.64 11.73
C ASN A 78 -0.27 9.91 13.25
N LEU A 79 -1.43 10.01 13.93
CA LEU A 79 -1.46 10.09 15.39
C LEU A 79 -0.96 8.81 16.07
N ILE A 80 -1.32 7.62 15.54
CA ILE A 80 -0.76 6.35 16.02
C ILE A 80 0.76 6.32 15.80
N ALA A 81 1.21 6.83 14.67
CA ALA A 81 2.62 6.94 14.33
C ALA A 81 3.44 7.67 15.40
N GLU A 82 2.94 8.81 15.86
CA GLU A 82 3.59 9.66 16.87
C GLU A 82 3.73 8.97 18.24
N THR A 83 3.01 7.87 18.49
CA THR A 83 3.15 7.12 19.76
C THR A 83 4.44 6.32 19.88
N GLY A 84 5.21 6.12 18.80
CA GLY A 84 6.45 5.33 18.79
C GLY A 84 6.25 3.81 18.80
N ILE A 85 5.01 3.31 18.74
CA ILE A 85 4.72 1.86 18.83
C ILE A 85 5.31 1.09 17.64
N MET A 86 5.31 1.67 16.43
CA MET A 86 5.80 1.00 15.23
C MET A 86 7.30 0.73 15.30
N GLN A 87 8.06 1.69 15.84
CA GLN A 87 9.48 1.55 16.06
C GLN A 87 9.76 0.44 17.08
N LEU A 88 9.00 0.38 18.18
CA LEU A 88 9.12 -0.69 19.16
C LEU A 88 8.84 -2.06 18.54
N LEU A 89 7.76 -2.20 17.77
CA LEU A 89 7.41 -3.45 17.10
C LEU A 89 8.50 -3.91 16.13
N ALA A 90 9.05 -3.00 15.32
CA ALA A 90 10.12 -3.33 14.39
C ALA A 90 11.39 -3.79 15.09
N ILE A 91 11.78 -3.16 16.22
CA ILE A 91 12.92 -3.59 17.03
C ILE A 91 12.67 -4.98 17.62
N LYS A 92 11.49 -5.22 18.18
CA LYS A 92 11.12 -6.54 18.73
C LYS A 92 11.19 -7.63 17.67
N ILE A 93 10.75 -7.36 16.45
CA ILE A 93 10.84 -8.29 15.32
C ILE A 93 12.29 -8.55 14.92
N ALA A 94 13.14 -7.51 14.88
CA ALA A 94 14.56 -7.67 14.63
C ALA A 94 15.23 -8.56 15.69
N GLU A 95 14.86 -8.38 16.96
CA GLU A 95 15.33 -9.24 18.07
C GLU A 95 14.87 -10.69 17.93
N LEU A 96 13.56 -10.90 17.71
CA LEU A 96 12.96 -12.24 17.60
C LEU A 96 13.48 -13.00 16.39
N SER A 97 13.78 -12.31 15.30
CA SER A 97 14.38 -12.90 14.10
C SER A 97 15.83 -13.34 14.31
N LYS A 98 16.48 -12.89 15.41
CA LYS A 98 17.90 -13.11 15.70
C LYS A 98 18.81 -12.74 14.53
N GLY A 99 18.42 -11.76 13.72
CA GLY A 99 19.15 -11.33 12.53
C GLY A 99 19.23 -12.37 11.40
N ARG A 100 18.50 -13.47 11.47
CA ARG A 100 18.45 -14.47 10.37
C ARG A 100 17.70 -13.89 9.18
N LYS A 101 18.39 -13.72 8.04
CA LYS A 101 17.87 -13.04 6.82
C LYS A 101 16.49 -13.56 6.41
N ARG A 102 16.31 -14.89 6.32
CA ARG A 102 15.02 -15.50 5.98
C ARG A 102 13.92 -15.18 7.01
N LEU A 103 14.24 -15.29 8.30
CA LEU A 103 13.29 -15.03 9.37
C LEU A 103 12.96 -13.54 9.49
N CYS A 104 13.95 -12.66 9.25
CA CYS A 104 13.73 -11.21 9.15
C CYS A 104 12.70 -10.89 8.06
N LEU A 105 12.89 -11.42 6.84
CA LEU A 105 11.94 -11.19 5.75
C LEU A 105 10.53 -11.68 6.11
N MET A 106 10.40 -12.89 6.66
CA MET A 106 9.11 -13.46 7.03
C MET A 106 8.40 -12.63 8.11
N MET A 107 9.13 -12.23 9.16
CA MET A 107 8.56 -11.51 10.29
C MET A 107 8.24 -10.06 9.95
N PHE A 108 9.15 -9.35 9.27
CA PHE A 108 8.89 -7.99 8.80
C PHE A 108 7.77 -7.96 7.76
N GLY A 109 7.72 -8.96 6.88
CA GLY A 109 6.63 -9.11 5.91
C GLY A 109 5.27 -9.35 6.57
N GLY A 110 5.20 -10.26 7.53
CA GLY A 110 3.98 -10.50 8.31
C GLY A 110 3.53 -9.28 9.11
N MET A 111 4.50 -8.56 9.72
CA MET A 111 4.23 -7.30 10.40
C MET A 111 3.67 -6.24 9.43
N MET A 112 4.28 -6.10 8.23
CA MET A 112 3.80 -5.15 7.23
C MET A 112 2.37 -5.44 6.82
N PHE A 113 2.03 -6.71 6.58
CA PHE A 113 0.64 -7.11 6.29
C PHE A 113 -0.31 -6.68 7.41
N LEU A 114 0.00 -7.01 8.67
CA LEU A 114 -0.87 -6.68 9.81
C LEU A 114 -1.00 -5.17 10.03
N ILE A 115 0.09 -4.42 9.94
CA ILE A 115 0.05 -2.97 10.13
C ILE A 115 -0.70 -2.30 8.99
N SER A 116 -0.42 -2.66 7.73
CA SER A 116 -1.11 -2.10 6.58
C SER A 116 -2.60 -2.47 6.51
N SER A 117 -3.04 -3.53 7.18
CA SER A 117 -4.48 -3.82 7.28
C SER A 117 -5.25 -2.83 8.17
N CYS A 118 -4.55 -2.09 9.01
CA CYS A 118 -5.15 -1.11 9.92
C CYS A 118 -4.75 0.34 9.61
N LEU A 119 -3.62 0.53 8.93
CA LEU A 119 -3.00 1.82 8.71
C LEU A 119 -2.68 2.03 7.23
N ASN A 120 -2.61 3.28 6.81
CA ASN A 120 -2.21 3.63 5.44
C ASN A 120 -0.84 3.02 5.07
N ASN A 121 -0.75 2.42 3.87
CA ASN A 121 0.43 1.71 3.37
C ASN A 121 1.70 2.55 3.39
N ILE A 122 1.62 3.82 2.95
CA ILE A 122 2.79 4.72 2.90
C ILE A 122 3.32 4.97 4.30
N THR A 123 2.44 5.34 5.23
CA THR A 123 2.79 5.63 6.61
C THR A 123 3.39 4.39 7.28
N ALA A 124 2.75 3.22 7.11
CA ALA A 124 3.25 1.96 7.66
C ALA A 124 4.68 1.64 7.20
N VAL A 125 4.94 1.74 5.89
CA VAL A 125 6.27 1.50 5.31
C VAL A 125 7.28 2.53 5.83
N MET A 126 6.96 3.82 5.78
CA MET A 126 7.89 4.90 6.14
C MET A 126 8.34 4.86 7.59
N MET A 127 7.46 4.44 8.50
CA MET A 127 7.78 4.36 9.93
C MET A 127 8.77 3.25 10.27
N ILE A 128 8.74 2.16 9.52
CA ILE A 128 9.54 0.97 9.79
C ILE A 128 10.87 1.00 9.04
N LEU A 129 10.95 1.74 7.92
CA LEU A 129 12.12 1.82 7.08
C LEU A 129 13.44 2.16 7.81
N PRO A 130 13.51 3.16 8.72
CA PRO A 130 14.76 3.49 9.40
C PRO A 130 15.35 2.30 10.14
N ILE A 131 14.50 1.49 10.80
CA ILE A 131 14.93 0.31 11.55
C ILE A 131 15.40 -0.80 10.59
N MET A 132 14.68 -1.01 9.49
CA MET A 132 15.09 -1.94 8.44
C MET A 132 16.45 -1.56 7.86
N PHE A 133 16.71 -0.27 7.63
CA PHE A 133 17.99 0.21 7.10
C PHE A 133 19.15 -0.06 8.06
N VAL A 134 18.99 0.22 9.36
CA VAL A 134 20.01 -0.07 10.36
C VAL A 134 20.32 -1.56 10.40
N LEU A 135 19.28 -2.39 10.40
CA LEU A 135 19.44 -3.84 10.42
C LEU A 135 20.15 -4.35 9.15
N LEU A 136 19.71 -3.93 7.97
CA LEU A 136 20.28 -4.38 6.70
C LEU A 136 21.71 -3.92 6.48
N LYS A 137 22.08 -2.71 6.93
CA LYS A 137 23.45 -2.20 6.85
C LYS A 137 24.44 -2.98 7.69
N THR A 138 23.95 -3.58 8.80
CA THR A 138 24.83 -4.29 9.75
C THR A 138 24.88 -5.79 9.47
N LEU A 139 23.89 -6.35 8.73
CA LEU A 139 23.76 -7.80 8.50
C LEU A 139 24.60 -8.35 7.35
N GLU A 140 25.46 -7.54 6.69
CA GLU A 140 26.23 -7.99 5.52
C GLU A 140 25.36 -8.76 4.50
N VAL A 141 24.42 -8.05 3.88
CA VAL A 141 23.43 -8.63 2.98
C VAL A 141 23.90 -8.63 1.53
N ASP A 142 23.54 -9.65 0.76
CA ASP A 142 23.77 -9.65 -0.68
C ASP A 142 22.74 -8.76 -1.41
N ARG A 143 23.10 -8.27 -2.60
CA ARG A 143 22.23 -7.43 -3.44
C ARG A 143 20.86 -8.06 -3.70
N LYS A 144 20.85 -9.39 -3.95
CA LYS A 144 19.61 -10.13 -4.22
C LYS A 144 18.66 -10.07 -3.01
N TYR A 145 19.20 -10.26 -1.80
CA TYR A 145 18.41 -10.21 -0.57
C TYR A 145 17.73 -8.85 -0.38
N VAL A 146 18.48 -7.75 -0.55
CA VAL A 146 17.92 -6.40 -0.43
C VAL A 146 16.76 -6.19 -1.41
N CYS A 147 16.96 -6.61 -2.68
CA CYS A 147 15.92 -6.47 -3.69
C CYS A 147 14.67 -7.32 -3.39
N VAL A 148 14.84 -8.58 -2.96
CA VAL A 148 13.74 -9.46 -2.54
C VAL A 148 13.03 -8.89 -1.32
N PHE A 149 13.79 -8.43 -0.33
CA PHE A 149 13.25 -7.90 0.92
C PHE A 149 12.29 -6.73 0.66
N PHE A 150 12.74 -5.70 -0.07
CA PHE A 150 11.87 -4.54 -0.33
C PHE A 150 10.75 -4.83 -1.33
N ALA A 151 10.94 -5.74 -2.28
CA ALA A 151 9.86 -6.18 -3.16
C ALA A 151 8.77 -6.94 -2.39
N ALA A 152 9.15 -7.77 -1.43
CA ALA A 152 8.21 -8.47 -0.54
C ALA A 152 7.48 -7.49 0.39
N ILE A 153 8.21 -6.55 1.03
CA ILE A 153 7.62 -5.52 1.90
C ILE A 153 6.57 -4.71 1.14
N LEU A 154 6.87 -4.28 -0.09
CA LEU A 154 5.94 -3.51 -0.92
C LEU A 154 4.67 -4.31 -1.27
N ALA A 155 4.82 -5.58 -1.68
CA ALA A 155 3.68 -6.43 -1.99
C ALA A 155 2.84 -6.75 -0.74
N LEU A 156 3.49 -6.99 0.40
CA LEU A 156 2.81 -7.31 1.66
C LEU A 156 2.12 -6.09 2.29
N SER A 157 2.63 -4.86 2.06
CA SER A 157 1.89 -3.66 2.42
C SER A 157 0.62 -3.51 1.57
N ASN A 158 0.69 -3.76 0.26
CA ASN A 158 -0.49 -3.70 -0.62
C ASN A 158 -1.54 -4.76 -0.23
N THR A 159 -1.11 -6.03 0.01
CA THR A 159 -2.05 -7.08 0.44
C THR A 159 -2.66 -6.78 1.80
N GLY A 160 -1.90 -6.18 2.72
CA GLY A 160 -2.41 -5.71 4.00
C GLY A 160 -3.49 -4.64 3.84
N GLY A 161 -3.21 -3.61 3.04
CA GLY A 161 -4.16 -2.53 2.76
C GLY A 161 -5.49 -3.00 2.16
N ALA A 162 -5.45 -4.05 1.33
CA ALA A 162 -6.65 -4.64 0.76
C ALA A 162 -7.40 -5.60 1.71
N ALA A 163 -6.78 -6.01 2.82
CA ALA A 163 -7.34 -7.00 3.74
C ALA A 163 -8.45 -6.44 4.64
N SER A 164 -8.57 -5.13 4.77
CA SER A 164 -9.63 -4.49 5.57
C SER A 164 -10.29 -3.34 4.79
N PRO A 165 -11.54 -2.99 5.13
CA PRO A 165 -12.26 -1.91 4.42
C PRO A 165 -11.64 -0.52 4.53
N ILE A 166 -10.68 -0.32 5.43
CA ILE A 166 -10.07 0.98 5.76
C ILE A 166 -8.56 1.01 5.55
N GLY A 167 -7.95 -0.09 5.08
CA GLY A 167 -6.50 -0.21 4.98
C GLY A 167 -5.90 0.58 3.81
N ASP A 168 -6.59 0.65 2.68
CA ASP A 168 -6.12 1.38 1.49
C ASP A 168 -7.29 1.89 0.64
N PHE A 169 -6.97 2.80 -0.28
CA PHE A 169 -7.92 3.45 -1.18
C PHE A 169 -8.89 2.47 -1.89
N PRO A 170 -8.45 1.38 -2.52
CA PRO A 170 -9.36 0.45 -3.20
C PRO A 170 -10.42 -0.16 -2.29
N ALA A 171 -10.04 -0.52 -1.07
CA ALA A 171 -10.95 -1.11 -0.10
C ALA A 171 -12.05 -0.12 0.33
N ILE A 172 -11.69 1.15 0.51
CA ILE A 172 -12.64 2.22 0.86
C ILE A 172 -13.62 2.47 -0.29
N VAL A 173 -13.15 2.50 -1.55
CA VAL A 173 -14.01 2.63 -2.73
C VAL A 173 -15.02 1.47 -2.81
N ILE A 174 -14.58 0.25 -2.52
CA ILE A 174 -15.47 -0.93 -2.49
C ILE A 174 -16.51 -0.79 -1.38
N MET A 175 -16.09 -0.39 -0.18
CA MET A 175 -16.99 -0.22 0.96
C MET A 175 -18.07 0.84 0.68
N THR A 176 -17.70 2.00 0.12
CA THR A 176 -18.63 3.10 -0.16
C THR A 176 -19.53 2.83 -1.37
N SER A 177 -19.21 1.84 -2.21
CA SER A 177 -20.04 1.47 -3.37
C SER A 177 -21.36 0.77 -3.01
N GLY A 178 -21.50 0.28 -1.78
CA GLY A 178 -22.71 -0.41 -1.31
C GLY A 178 -22.89 -1.85 -1.78
N ILE A 179 -21.92 -2.45 -2.50
CA ILE A 179 -22.02 -3.86 -2.95
C ILE A 179 -21.70 -4.87 -1.84
N THR A 180 -21.10 -4.42 -0.75
CA THR A 180 -20.75 -5.23 0.42
C THR A 180 -20.84 -4.39 1.68
N SER A 181 -21.09 -5.01 2.82
CA SER A 181 -21.01 -4.33 4.12
C SER A 181 -19.60 -4.34 4.69
N PHE A 182 -19.31 -3.45 5.65
CA PHE A 182 -18.02 -3.40 6.33
C PHE A 182 -17.59 -4.76 6.90
N LEU A 183 -18.50 -5.40 7.64
CA LEU A 183 -18.23 -6.67 8.29
C LEU A 183 -18.11 -7.82 7.27
N SER A 184 -18.98 -7.83 6.25
CA SER A 184 -18.94 -8.84 5.20
C SER A 184 -17.63 -8.75 4.42
N TYR A 185 -17.22 -7.56 3.98
CA TYR A 185 -15.93 -7.39 3.32
C TYR A 185 -14.77 -7.90 4.20
N LEU A 186 -14.72 -7.49 5.47
CA LEU A 186 -13.64 -7.89 6.38
C LEU A 186 -13.55 -9.40 6.55
N THR A 187 -14.69 -10.07 6.78
CA THR A 187 -14.73 -11.52 7.02
C THR A 187 -14.32 -12.35 5.80
N HIS A 188 -14.51 -11.84 4.60
CA HIS A 188 -14.11 -12.49 3.35
C HIS A 188 -12.70 -12.06 2.90
N ALA A 189 -12.38 -10.76 2.99
CA ALA A 189 -11.11 -10.23 2.52
C ALA A 189 -9.94 -10.62 3.42
N PHE A 190 -10.07 -10.47 4.75
CA PHE A 190 -8.94 -10.71 5.66
C PHE A 190 -8.38 -12.12 5.55
N PRO A 191 -9.17 -13.21 5.56
CA PRO A 191 -8.65 -14.57 5.37
C PRO A 191 -7.96 -14.77 4.00
N LEU A 192 -8.55 -14.23 2.92
CA LEU A 192 -7.99 -14.34 1.58
C LEU A 192 -6.64 -13.65 1.47
N PHE A 193 -6.56 -12.40 1.93
CA PHE A 193 -5.31 -11.65 1.87
C PHE A 193 -4.27 -12.15 2.86
N ALA A 194 -4.67 -12.71 4.02
CA ALA A 194 -3.76 -13.42 4.92
C ALA A 194 -3.16 -14.65 4.24
N PHE A 195 -3.97 -15.46 3.55
CA PHE A 195 -3.50 -16.59 2.75
C PHE A 195 -2.54 -16.14 1.64
N THR A 196 -2.92 -15.09 0.90
CA THR A 196 -2.07 -14.49 -0.16
C THR A 196 -0.73 -14.00 0.40
N SER A 197 -0.75 -13.35 1.55
CA SER A 197 0.46 -12.88 2.22
C SER A 197 1.36 -14.01 2.69
N VAL A 198 0.78 -15.08 3.23
CA VAL A 198 1.54 -16.30 3.59
C VAL A 198 2.17 -16.92 2.34
N ALA A 199 1.44 -17.01 1.22
CA ALA A 199 1.98 -17.52 -0.04
C ALA A 199 3.17 -16.68 -0.54
N LEU A 200 3.05 -15.34 -0.52
CA LEU A 200 4.14 -14.43 -0.88
C LEU A 200 5.35 -14.60 0.06
N ILE A 201 5.13 -14.64 1.37
CA ILE A 201 6.18 -14.83 2.39
C ILE A 201 6.91 -16.17 2.16
N VAL A 202 6.18 -17.24 1.88
CA VAL A 202 6.77 -18.56 1.62
C VAL A 202 7.61 -18.53 0.35
N VAL A 203 7.08 -18.01 -0.76
CA VAL A 203 7.79 -17.94 -2.05
C VAL A 203 9.08 -17.13 -1.90
N TRP A 204 9.02 -15.94 -1.29
CA TRP A 204 10.20 -15.11 -1.10
C TRP A 204 11.14 -15.67 -0.04
N GLY A 205 10.62 -16.26 1.03
CA GLY A 205 11.43 -16.95 2.04
C GLY A 205 12.20 -18.14 1.47
N MET A 206 11.62 -18.89 0.54
CA MET A 206 12.31 -20.00 -0.14
C MET A 206 13.36 -19.51 -1.15
N SER A 207 13.19 -18.31 -1.72
CA SER A 207 14.15 -17.74 -2.67
C SER A 207 15.47 -17.30 -2.03
N ILE A 208 15.50 -17.17 -0.69
CA ILE A 208 16.68 -16.79 0.09
C ILE A 208 17.52 -18.04 0.37
N LYS A 209 18.79 -17.99 0.00
CA LYS A 209 19.75 -19.07 0.28
C LYS A 209 19.90 -19.28 1.79
N ARG A 210 20.17 -20.53 2.18
CA ARG A 210 20.50 -20.88 3.56
C ARG A 210 21.80 -20.19 3.97
N GLU A 211 21.77 -19.49 5.09
CA GLU A 211 22.92 -18.73 5.60
C GLU A 211 24.05 -19.63 6.10
N ARG A 212 25.28 -19.16 5.94
CA ARG A 212 26.40 -19.60 6.79
C ARG A 212 26.18 -19.05 8.19
N ASP A 213 26.68 -19.72 9.20
CA ASP A 213 26.40 -19.37 10.60
C ASP A 213 27.30 -18.23 11.10
N ASP A 214 26.96 -16.99 10.74
CA ASP A 214 27.67 -15.77 11.16
C ASP A 214 27.03 -15.16 12.42
N GLY A 215 26.95 -15.95 13.49
CA GLY A 215 26.29 -15.58 14.74
C GLY A 215 26.81 -14.28 15.36
N ALA A 216 28.12 -13.98 15.19
CA ALA A 216 28.74 -12.76 15.68
C ALA A 216 28.22 -11.50 14.97
N ILE A 217 28.12 -11.51 13.64
CA ILE A 217 27.61 -10.38 12.83
C ILE A 217 26.16 -10.10 13.19
N ARG A 218 25.34 -11.16 13.32
CA ARG A 218 23.92 -11.03 13.68
C ARG A 218 23.74 -10.44 15.09
N SER A 219 24.54 -10.88 16.06
CA SER A 219 24.47 -10.35 17.41
C SER A 219 24.90 -8.87 17.45
N LEU A 220 25.91 -8.50 16.68
CA LEU A 220 26.36 -7.12 16.52
C LEU A 220 25.27 -6.24 15.90
N ALA A 221 24.61 -6.72 14.84
CA ALA A 221 23.51 -5.99 14.17
C ALA A 221 22.37 -5.67 15.14
N ILE A 222 21.95 -6.65 15.95
CA ILE A 222 20.91 -6.45 16.95
C ILE A 222 21.37 -5.53 18.07
N SER A 223 22.62 -5.67 18.53
CA SER A 223 23.20 -4.80 19.57
C SER A 223 23.27 -3.34 19.11
N ASN A 224 23.70 -3.10 17.86
CA ASN A 224 23.74 -1.76 17.27
C ASN A 224 22.34 -1.17 17.15
N LEU A 225 21.37 -1.97 16.71
CA LEU A 225 19.97 -1.55 16.63
C LEU A 225 19.44 -1.12 18.01
N LYS A 226 19.66 -1.95 19.03
CA LYS A 226 19.27 -1.63 20.42
C LYS A 226 19.94 -0.36 20.95
N SER A 227 21.22 -0.17 20.64
CA SER A 227 21.96 1.01 21.07
C SER A 227 21.41 2.29 20.45
N GLN A 228 21.13 2.28 19.13
CA GLN A 228 20.58 3.44 18.42
C GLN A 228 19.18 3.83 18.88
N TYR A 229 18.37 2.85 19.23
CA TYR A 229 16.97 3.06 19.60
C TYR A 229 16.68 2.85 21.09
N LYS A 230 17.73 2.93 21.94
CA LYS A 230 17.61 2.74 23.41
C LYS A 230 16.62 3.71 24.07
N ASN A 231 16.46 4.91 23.53
CA ASN A 231 15.67 5.99 24.11
C ASN A 231 14.33 6.19 23.41
N ILE A 232 13.79 5.18 22.73
CA ILE A 232 12.42 5.29 22.19
C ILE A 232 11.44 5.25 23.37
N GLU A 233 10.78 6.36 23.58
CA GLU A 233 9.66 6.46 24.51
C GLU A 233 8.36 6.16 23.78
N VAL A 234 7.75 5.02 24.11
CA VAL A 234 6.42 4.67 23.57
C VAL A 234 5.35 5.21 24.49
N ARG A 235 4.48 6.03 23.97
CA ARG A 235 3.37 6.65 24.67
C ARG A 235 2.19 5.67 24.78
N PHE A 236 2.34 4.64 25.60
CA PHE A 236 1.28 3.63 25.81
C PHE A 236 -0.02 4.22 26.36
N ASP A 237 0.06 5.29 27.14
CA ASP A 237 -1.08 6.01 27.67
C ASP A 237 -1.96 6.62 26.56
N VAL A 238 -1.34 7.16 25.50
CA VAL A 238 -2.04 7.69 24.32
C VAL A 238 -2.48 6.56 23.40
N LEU A 239 -1.60 5.60 23.16
CA LEU A 239 -1.87 4.46 22.29
C LEU A 239 -3.12 3.69 22.73
N ALA A 240 -3.31 3.47 24.04
CA ALA A 240 -4.48 2.77 24.54
C ALA A 240 -5.79 3.50 24.19
N TRP A 241 -5.81 4.83 24.28
CA TRP A 241 -6.96 5.63 23.86
C TRP A 241 -7.19 5.58 22.35
N LEU A 242 -6.11 5.67 21.55
CA LEU A 242 -6.23 5.58 20.09
C LEU A 242 -6.75 4.22 19.64
N ILE A 243 -6.30 3.12 20.28
CA ILE A 243 -6.83 1.77 20.03
C ILE A 243 -8.31 1.69 20.43
N ALA A 244 -8.69 2.26 21.58
CA ALA A 244 -10.09 2.27 22.01
C ALA A 244 -10.99 3.04 21.04
N ILE A 245 -10.55 4.21 20.55
CA ILE A 245 -11.28 4.99 19.55
C ILE A 245 -11.37 4.19 18.24
N PHE A 246 -10.26 3.59 17.78
CA PHE A 246 -10.25 2.78 16.57
C PHE A 246 -11.22 1.59 16.66
N ALA A 247 -11.22 0.90 17.80
CA ALA A 247 -12.18 -0.17 18.06
C ALA A 247 -13.63 0.36 18.05
N GLY A 248 -13.87 1.52 18.65
CA GLY A 248 -15.19 2.19 18.62
C GLY A 248 -15.65 2.52 17.19
N MET A 249 -14.75 3.06 16.34
CA MET A 249 -15.03 3.32 14.93
C MET A 249 -15.34 2.01 14.18
N PHE A 250 -14.56 0.98 14.45
CA PHE A 250 -14.73 -0.34 13.84
C PHE A 250 -16.09 -0.96 14.18
N PHE A 251 -16.49 -0.90 15.45
CA PHE A 251 -17.81 -1.35 15.89
C PHE A 251 -18.94 -0.48 15.29
N ALA A 252 -18.74 0.82 15.19
CA ALA A 252 -19.73 1.71 14.58
C ALA A 252 -19.93 1.38 13.10
N TRP A 253 -18.88 1.21 12.31
CA TRP A 253 -18.97 0.78 10.91
C TRP A 253 -19.59 -0.60 10.73
N SER A 254 -19.41 -1.50 11.69
CA SER A 254 -19.94 -2.87 11.63
C SER A 254 -21.42 -2.98 12.01
N LEU A 255 -21.89 -2.14 12.95
CA LEU A 255 -23.20 -2.27 13.56
C LEU A 255 -24.21 -1.20 13.13
N VAL A 256 -23.73 -0.03 12.74
CA VAL A 256 -24.60 1.09 12.36
C VAL A 256 -24.87 1.02 10.85
N PRO A 257 -26.15 0.99 10.42
CA PRO A 257 -26.48 1.06 8.99
C PRO A 257 -25.97 2.36 8.37
N GLN A 258 -25.42 2.26 7.18
CA GLN A 258 -24.83 3.40 6.46
C GLN A 258 -25.86 4.53 6.18
N ASP A 259 -27.13 4.16 6.04
CA ASP A 259 -28.24 5.10 5.88
C ASP A 259 -28.53 5.93 7.14
N THR A 260 -28.12 5.44 8.32
CA THR A 260 -28.35 6.13 9.60
C THR A 260 -27.19 7.09 9.93
N ILE A 261 -25.96 6.61 9.85
CA ILE A 261 -24.75 7.41 10.04
C ILE A 261 -23.80 7.06 8.91
N PRO A 262 -23.53 7.99 7.98
CA PRO A 262 -22.58 7.79 6.89
C PRO A 262 -21.16 7.44 7.40
N PRO A 263 -20.45 6.53 6.72
CA PRO A 263 -19.12 6.07 7.15
C PRO A 263 -18.10 7.19 7.35
N GLU A 264 -18.16 8.24 6.53
CA GLU A 264 -17.28 9.40 6.61
C GLU A 264 -17.46 10.20 7.90
N ILE A 265 -18.69 10.27 8.45
CA ILE A 265 -18.95 10.94 9.73
C ILE A 265 -18.27 10.17 10.86
N ILE A 266 -18.36 8.84 10.86
CA ILE A 266 -17.69 8.00 11.88
C ILE A 266 -16.17 8.20 11.80
N ALA A 267 -15.59 8.27 10.60
CA ALA A 267 -14.16 8.52 10.41
C ALA A 267 -13.74 9.88 10.98
N VAL A 268 -14.48 10.94 10.67
CA VAL A 268 -14.20 12.30 11.14
C VAL A 268 -14.34 12.40 12.66
N LEU A 269 -15.41 11.86 13.22
CA LEU A 269 -15.63 11.87 14.69
C LEU A 269 -14.52 11.10 15.42
N GLY A 270 -14.11 9.95 14.90
CA GLY A 270 -12.98 9.18 15.44
C GLY A 270 -11.68 9.96 15.40
N TYR A 271 -11.36 10.59 14.26
CA TYR A 271 -10.17 11.45 14.14
C TYR A 271 -10.23 12.64 15.11
N VAL A 272 -11.36 13.35 15.20
CA VAL A 272 -11.52 14.50 16.12
C VAL A 272 -11.34 14.06 17.57
N ALA A 273 -11.93 12.94 17.98
CA ALA A 273 -11.75 12.39 19.33
C ALA A 273 -10.27 12.06 19.60
N ALA A 274 -9.59 11.42 18.64
CA ALA A 274 -8.17 11.11 18.74
C ALA A 274 -7.31 12.37 18.83
N MET A 275 -7.58 13.38 18.01
CA MET A 275 -6.90 14.67 18.02
C MET A 275 -7.01 15.37 19.37
N VAL A 276 -8.22 15.41 19.96
CA VAL A 276 -8.47 16.01 21.27
C VAL A 276 -7.65 15.30 22.35
N ILE A 277 -7.66 13.96 22.38
CA ILE A 277 -6.88 13.18 23.35
C ILE A 277 -5.38 13.41 23.17
N CYS A 278 -4.88 13.39 21.94
CA CYS A 278 -3.48 13.64 21.65
C CYS A 278 -3.05 15.04 22.08
N SER A 279 -3.89 16.06 21.83
CA SER A 279 -3.64 17.44 22.24
C SER A 279 -3.57 17.57 23.77
N ILE A 280 -4.54 16.99 24.50
CA ILE A 280 -4.56 16.98 25.99
C ILE A 280 -3.30 16.30 26.54
N LYS A 281 -2.84 15.24 25.88
CA LYS A 281 -1.66 14.48 26.29
C LYS A 281 -0.35 15.06 25.77
N GLY A 282 -0.34 16.21 25.10
CA GLY A 282 0.85 16.93 24.66
C GLY A 282 1.54 16.36 23.42
N ILE A 283 0.85 15.54 22.61
CA ILE A 283 1.33 15.15 21.30
C ILE A 283 1.09 16.30 20.31
N ARG A 284 2.08 16.65 19.51
CA ARG A 284 1.99 17.71 18.51
C ARG A 284 1.09 17.26 17.35
N VAL A 285 -0.05 17.90 17.18
CA VAL A 285 -1.06 17.57 16.16
C VAL A 285 -0.89 18.41 14.88
N GLY A 286 -0.02 19.42 14.88
CA GLY A 286 -0.05 20.54 13.94
C GLY A 286 0.52 20.35 12.52
N GLN A 287 1.06 19.17 12.13
CA GLN A 287 1.64 18.93 10.79
C GLN A 287 1.35 17.54 10.24
N LEU A 288 0.17 17.01 10.52
CA LEU A 288 -0.16 15.62 10.18
C LEU A 288 -0.73 15.44 8.77
N MET A 289 -1.13 16.53 8.08
CA MET A 289 -1.79 16.45 6.77
C MET A 289 -0.78 16.68 5.64
N ASP A 290 -0.61 15.67 4.78
CA ASP A 290 0.11 15.85 3.52
C ASP A 290 -0.86 16.30 2.41
N LEU A 291 -0.82 17.58 2.09
CA LEU A 291 -1.66 18.16 1.03
C LEU A 291 -1.45 17.48 -0.33
N LYS A 292 -0.25 16.96 -0.61
CA LYS A 292 0.01 16.22 -1.86
C LYS A 292 -0.77 14.92 -1.91
N SER A 293 -0.84 14.17 -0.80
CA SER A 293 -1.64 12.95 -0.70
C SER A 293 -3.12 13.24 -0.95
N VAL A 294 -3.66 14.27 -0.31
CA VAL A 294 -5.06 14.69 -0.51
C VAL A 294 -5.35 15.07 -1.96
N LEU A 295 -4.48 15.89 -2.58
CA LEU A 295 -4.63 16.30 -3.99
C LEU A 295 -4.47 15.10 -4.94
N THR A 296 -3.62 14.13 -4.62
CA THR A 296 -3.47 12.90 -5.41
C THR A 296 -4.79 12.12 -5.41
N ILE A 297 -5.35 11.89 -4.23
CA ILE A 297 -6.62 11.17 -4.09
C ILE A 297 -7.74 11.94 -4.82
N ALA A 298 -7.83 13.24 -4.61
CA ALA A 298 -8.82 14.09 -5.27
C ALA A 298 -8.71 14.03 -6.80
N SER A 299 -7.49 14.04 -7.35
CA SER A 299 -7.26 13.93 -8.79
C SER A 299 -7.70 12.57 -9.35
N PHE A 300 -7.48 11.49 -8.59
CA PHE A 300 -7.91 10.15 -8.97
C PHE A 300 -9.43 10.01 -9.00
N LEU A 301 -10.10 10.52 -7.97
CA LEU A 301 -11.56 10.51 -7.92
C LEU A 301 -12.17 11.36 -9.03
N PHE A 302 -11.59 12.53 -9.31
CA PHE A 302 -12.01 13.39 -10.43
C PHE A 302 -11.91 12.66 -11.78
N PHE A 303 -10.74 12.09 -12.07
CA PHE A 303 -10.50 11.34 -13.30
C PHE A 303 -11.46 10.14 -13.43
N ALA A 304 -11.61 9.37 -12.36
CA ALA A 304 -12.52 8.22 -12.34
C ALA A 304 -13.97 8.62 -12.60
N GLN A 305 -14.42 9.72 -12.00
CA GLN A 305 -15.77 10.24 -12.20
C GLN A 305 -16.02 10.68 -13.65
N VAL A 306 -15.03 11.34 -14.26
CA VAL A 306 -15.11 11.73 -15.67
C VAL A 306 -15.16 10.50 -16.58
N VAL A 307 -14.29 9.50 -16.33
CA VAL A 307 -14.28 8.23 -17.11
C VAL A 307 -15.60 7.49 -16.95
N SER A 308 -16.17 7.44 -15.75
CA SER A 308 -17.48 6.85 -15.50
C SER A 308 -18.59 7.54 -16.32
N GLN A 309 -18.63 8.87 -16.34
CA GLN A 309 -19.65 9.65 -17.07
C GLN A 309 -19.41 9.70 -18.59
N SER A 310 -18.21 9.37 -19.07
CA SER A 310 -17.91 9.33 -20.51
C SER A 310 -18.63 8.23 -21.28
N GLY A 311 -19.22 7.26 -20.57
CA GLY A 311 -19.84 6.08 -21.18
C GLY A 311 -18.86 5.03 -21.70
N LEU A 312 -17.54 5.29 -21.62
CA LEU A 312 -16.50 4.38 -22.10
C LEU A 312 -16.56 3.02 -21.38
N LEU A 313 -16.82 3.06 -20.07
CA LEU A 313 -16.93 1.85 -19.25
C LEU A 313 -18.19 1.05 -19.60
N ASN A 314 -19.30 1.73 -19.91
CA ASN A 314 -20.54 1.08 -20.35
C ASN A 314 -20.35 0.38 -21.70
N LEU A 315 -19.59 1.00 -22.62
CA LEU A 315 -19.23 0.38 -23.90
C LEU A 315 -18.36 -0.87 -23.69
N LEU A 316 -17.37 -0.79 -22.79
CA LEU A 316 -16.53 -1.93 -22.43
C LEU A 316 -17.37 -3.06 -21.80
N ALA A 317 -18.24 -2.73 -20.85
CA ALA A 317 -19.13 -3.70 -20.20
C ALA A 317 -20.06 -4.38 -21.21
N ALA A 318 -20.72 -3.60 -22.07
CA ALA A 318 -21.59 -4.11 -23.13
C ALA A 318 -20.84 -5.01 -24.12
N TYR A 319 -19.63 -4.62 -24.54
CA TYR A 319 -18.78 -5.43 -25.41
C TYR A 319 -18.40 -6.76 -24.76
N LEU A 320 -18.01 -6.76 -23.49
CA LEU A 320 -17.67 -7.99 -22.76
C LEU A 320 -18.91 -8.88 -22.59
N GLN A 321 -20.06 -8.32 -22.19
CA GLN A 321 -21.29 -9.07 -22.01
C GLN A 321 -21.81 -9.67 -23.32
N SER A 322 -21.68 -8.96 -24.45
CA SER A 322 -22.09 -9.48 -25.74
C SER A 322 -21.23 -10.63 -26.27
N ASN A 323 -19.96 -10.69 -25.88
CA ASN A 323 -19.01 -11.70 -26.34
C ASN A 323 -18.79 -12.84 -25.34
N ILE A 324 -19.11 -12.65 -24.08
CA ILE A 324 -18.89 -13.65 -23.00
C ILE A 324 -20.22 -13.95 -22.32
N SER A 325 -20.87 -15.03 -22.75
CA SER A 325 -22.17 -15.45 -22.20
C SER A 325 -22.05 -16.13 -20.82
N ASN A 326 -20.88 -16.65 -20.45
CA ASN A 326 -20.68 -17.30 -19.15
C ASN A 326 -20.30 -16.25 -18.08
N PRO A 327 -21.14 -16.07 -17.03
CA PRO A 327 -20.90 -15.06 -16.00
C PRO A 327 -19.54 -15.22 -15.29
N LYS A 328 -19.11 -16.44 -15.04
CA LYS A 328 -17.81 -16.75 -14.45
C LYS A 328 -16.66 -16.22 -15.32
N LEU A 329 -16.66 -16.53 -16.61
CA LEU A 329 -15.63 -16.06 -17.55
C LEU A 329 -15.66 -14.54 -17.72
N LEU A 330 -16.86 -13.93 -17.68
CA LEU A 330 -17.05 -12.49 -17.74
C LEU A 330 -16.36 -11.81 -16.53
N VAL A 331 -16.64 -12.28 -15.32
CA VAL A 331 -16.03 -11.73 -14.10
C VAL A 331 -14.51 -11.94 -14.12
N MET A 332 -14.01 -13.12 -14.52
CA MET A 332 -12.58 -13.38 -14.65
C MET A 332 -11.90 -12.43 -15.65
N ALA A 333 -12.53 -12.19 -16.80
CA ALA A 333 -12.01 -11.24 -17.80
C ALA A 333 -11.94 -9.81 -17.23
N ILE A 334 -12.94 -9.37 -16.50
CA ILE A 334 -12.97 -8.07 -15.84
C ILE A 334 -11.86 -7.97 -14.77
N MET A 335 -11.65 -9.03 -13.97
CA MET A 335 -10.55 -9.04 -12.99
C MET A 335 -9.18 -8.93 -13.66
N ILE A 336 -8.97 -9.62 -14.79
CA ILE A 336 -7.72 -9.51 -15.56
C ILE A 336 -7.54 -8.08 -16.09
N ILE A 337 -8.58 -7.50 -16.72
CA ILE A 337 -8.52 -6.13 -17.23
C ILE A 337 -8.25 -5.14 -16.09
N THR A 338 -8.98 -5.26 -14.98
CA THR A 338 -8.80 -4.42 -13.80
C THR A 338 -7.36 -4.50 -13.28
N SER A 339 -6.78 -5.70 -13.21
CA SER A 339 -5.41 -5.87 -12.74
C SER A 339 -4.38 -5.22 -13.68
N LEU A 340 -4.59 -5.26 -14.99
CA LEU A 340 -3.74 -4.58 -15.96
C LEU A 340 -3.88 -3.06 -15.87
N VAL A 341 -5.10 -2.55 -15.73
CA VAL A 341 -5.38 -1.13 -15.53
C VAL A 341 -4.71 -0.64 -14.24
N ALA A 342 -4.82 -1.39 -13.15
CA ALA A 342 -4.15 -1.07 -11.90
C ALA A 342 -2.62 -1.11 -12.02
N GLY A 343 -2.08 -2.03 -12.80
CA GLY A 343 -0.64 -2.10 -13.10
C GLY A 343 -0.11 -0.88 -13.84
N ILE A 344 -0.88 -0.38 -14.80
CA ILE A 344 -0.47 0.76 -15.64
C ILE A 344 -0.67 2.09 -14.89
N PHE A 345 -1.86 2.31 -14.30
CA PHE A 345 -2.28 3.60 -13.75
C PHE A 345 -2.16 3.73 -12.23
N SER A 346 -1.91 2.68 -11.49
CA SER A 346 -1.95 2.57 -10.02
C SER A 346 -3.32 2.12 -9.47
N ALA A 347 -3.27 1.62 -8.23
CA ALA A 347 -4.41 1.02 -7.53
C ALA A 347 -5.62 1.96 -7.41
N GLY A 348 -5.37 3.22 -7.04
CA GLY A 348 -6.44 4.21 -6.79
C GLY A 348 -7.30 4.50 -8.03
N PRO A 349 -6.72 5.02 -9.12
CA PRO A 349 -7.46 5.30 -10.35
C PRO A 349 -8.17 4.06 -10.92
N ALA A 350 -7.51 2.89 -10.88
CA ALA A 350 -8.11 1.65 -11.36
C ALA A 350 -9.33 1.25 -10.52
N ALA A 351 -9.22 1.33 -9.20
CA ALA A 351 -10.32 1.01 -8.29
C ALA A 351 -11.54 1.89 -8.54
N ALA A 352 -11.35 3.19 -8.62
CA ALA A 352 -12.46 4.11 -8.81
C ALA A 352 -13.06 4.02 -10.24
N ALA A 353 -12.20 3.86 -11.26
CA ALA A 353 -12.65 3.80 -12.66
C ALA A 353 -13.42 2.52 -12.99
N MET A 354 -12.98 1.35 -12.50
CA MET A 354 -13.61 0.06 -12.82
C MET A 354 -14.80 -0.29 -11.90
N MET A 355 -14.97 0.44 -10.79
CA MET A 355 -16.03 0.16 -9.81
C MET A 355 -17.45 0.16 -10.37
N PRO A 356 -17.87 1.08 -11.26
CA PRO A 356 -19.22 1.06 -11.82
C PRO A 356 -19.58 -0.24 -12.53
N ILE A 357 -18.64 -0.87 -13.24
CA ILE A 357 -18.86 -2.16 -13.90
C ILE A 357 -19.10 -3.27 -12.85
N ILE A 358 -18.36 -3.25 -11.77
CA ILE A 358 -18.49 -4.22 -10.69
C ILE A 358 -19.85 -4.06 -9.99
N VAL A 359 -20.25 -2.81 -9.72
CA VAL A 359 -21.57 -2.49 -9.13
C VAL A 359 -22.68 -3.02 -10.02
N GLU A 360 -22.63 -2.78 -11.32
CA GLU A 360 -23.63 -3.24 -12.28
C GLU A 360 -23.77 -4.78 -12.28
N ILE A 361 -22.65 -5.50 -12.26
CA ILE A 361 -22.65 -6.98 -12.22
C ILE A 361 -23.22 -7.50 -10.91
N CYS A 362 -22.79 -6.93 -9.78
CA CYS A 362 -23.25 -7.34 -8.46
C CYS A 362 -24.74 -7.06 -8.24
N GLN A 363 -25.25 -5.94 -8.75
CA GLN A 363 -26.66 -5.57 -8.56
C GLN A 363 -27.61 -6.30 -9.52
N ASN A 364 -27.20 -6.51 -10.77
CA ASN A 364 -28.09 -7.03 -11.81
C ASN A 364 -27.94 -8.52 -12.11
N THR A 365 -26.75 -9.10 -11.88
CA THR A 365 -26.46 -10.46 -12.37
C THR A 365 -26.06 -11.43 -11.26
N LEU A 366 -25.24 -11.02 -10.31
CA LEU A 366 -24.59 -11.89 -9.33
C LEU A 366 -24.71 -11.37 -7.89
N THR A 367 -25.92 -10.99 -7.50
CA THR A 367 -26.20 -10.37 -6.19
C THR A 367 -25.82 -11.27 -5.01
N ALA A 368 -26.06 -12.57 -5.12
CA ALA A 368 -25.71 -13.51 -4.05
C ALA A 368 -24.20 -13.70 -3.82
N GLN A 369 -23.38 -13.38 -4.82
CA GLN A 369 -21.91 -13.51 -4.76
C GLN A 369 -21.19 -12.16 -4.66
N SER A 370 -21.93 -11.06 -4.42
CA SER A 370 -21.38 -9.69 -4.42
C SER A 370 -20.18 -9.52 -3.48
N ASP A 371 -20.21 -10.10 -2.28
CA ASP A 371 -19.11 -10.04 -1.32
C ASP A 371 -17.82 -10.67 -1.86
N TRP A 372 -17.91 -11.84 -2.48
CA TRP A 372 -16.75 -12.52 -3.07
C TRP A 372 -16.23 -11.82 -4.31
N ILE A 373 -17.13 -11.24 -5.13
CA ILE A 373 -16.74 -10.43 -6.30
C ILE A 373 -16.03 -9.16 -5.84
N ALA A 374 -16.52 -8.50 -4.78
CA ALA A 374 -15.88 -7.34 -4.16
C ALA A 374 -14.45 -7.65 -3.71
N VAL A 375 -14.26 -8.79 -3.03
CA VAL A 375 -12.94 -9.23 -2.53
C VAL A 375 -12.01 -9.66 -3.68
N ALA A 376 -12.52 -10.38 -4.68
CA ALA A 376 -11.75 -10.73 -5.88
C ALA A 376 -11.34 -9.48 -6.67
N TYR A 377 -12.21 -8.47 -6.73
CA TYR A 377 -11.89 -7.18 -7.32
C TYR A 377 -10.76 -6.46 -6.59
N ALA A 378 -10.82 -6.41 -5.24
CA ALA A 378 -9.72 -5.88 -4.44
C ALA A 378 -8.40 -6.65 -4.69
N ALA A 379 -8.48 -7.99 -4.83
CA ALA A 379 -7.32 -8.82 -5.10
C ALA A 379 -6.75 -8.59 -6.51
N ALA A 380 -7.59 -8.37 -7.52
CA ALA A 380 -7.17 -8.02 -8.86
C ALA A 380 -6.45 -6.66 -8.90
N ILE A 381 -6.97 -5.64 -8.19
CA ILE A 381 -6.32 -4.33 -8.05
C ILE A 381 -4.99 -4.48 -7.31
N CYS A 382 -4.96 -5.25 -6.23
CA CYS A 382 -3.75 -5.50 -5.44
C CYS A 382 -2.69 -6.23 -6.27
N ALA A 383 -3.08 -7.18 -7.10
CA ALA A 383 -2.20 -7.83 -8.06
C ALA A 383 -1.58 -6.80 -9.01
N GLY A 384 -2.40 -6.01 -9.68
CA GLY A 384 -1.96 -4.97 -10.61
C GLY A 384 -1.02 -3.95 -9.96
N SER A 385 -1.38 -3.46 -8.78
CA SER A 385 -0.54 -2.51 -8.04
C SER A 385 0.80 -3.09 -7.58
N SER A 386 0.94 -4.40 -7.59
CA SER A 386 2.21 -5.09 -7.30
C SER A 386 3.05 -5.40 -8.54
N LEU A 387 2.56 -5.11 -9.76
CA LEU A 387 3.26 -5.44 -11.02
C LEU A 387 4.45 -4.51 -11.26
N PHE A 388 4.22 -3.21 -11.24
CA PHE A 388 5.25 -2.20 -11.43
C PHE A 388 5.49 -1.42 -10.15
N MET A 389 6.69 -0.87 -9.99
CA MET A 389 7.03 -0.07 -8.82
C MET A 389 6.15 1.20 -8.71
N TRP A 390 5.80 1.81 -9.84
CA TRP A 390 4.96 3.02 -9.86
C TRP A 390 3.48 2.74 -9.64
N SER A 391 3.03 1.51 -9.82
CA SER A 391 1.63 1.15 -9.59
C SER A 391 1.30 0.97 -8.10
N ALA A 392 2.31 0.69 -7.28
CA ALA A 392 2.17 0.63 -5.84
C ALA A 392 2.24 2.02 -5.20
N THR A 393 1.32 2.32 -4.29
CA THR A 393 1.20 3.63 -3.62
C THR A 393 2.51 4.07 -2.94
N ALA A 394 3.21 3.15 -2.27
CA ALA A 394 4.47 3.42 -1.60
C ALA A 394 5.72 3.20 -2.47
N GLY A 395 5.58 2.74 -3.72
CA GLY A 395 6.69 2.17 -4.49
C GLY A 395 7.83 3.14 -4.79
N PHE A 396 7.54 4.32 -5.35
CA PHE A 396 8.58 5.32 -5.64
C PHE A 396 9.20 5.92 -4.37
N ILE A 397 8.38 6.16 -3.35
CA ILE A 397 8.85 6.71 -2.07
C ILE A 397 9.82 5.70 -1.43
N LEU A 398 9.44 4.43 -1.38
CA LEU A 398 10.28 3.35 -0.89
C LEU A 398 11.60 3.26 -1.68
N SER A 399 11.53 3.30 -3.02
CA SER A 399 12.73 3.29 -3.89
C SER A 399 13.68 4.45 -3.59
N GLY A 400 13.15 5.65 -3.49
CA GLY A 400 13.92 6.85 -3.14
C GLY A 400 14.65 6.67 -1.80
N LYS A 401 13.91 6.26 -0.75
CA LYS A 401 14.47 6.08 0.60
C LYS A 401 15.49 4.94 0.67
N VAL A 402 15.28 3.82 -0.01
CA VAL A 402 16.24 2.71 -0.07
C VAL A 402 17.56 3.17 -0.73
N ASN A 403 17.47 3.94 -1.81
CA ASN A 403 18.67 4.44 -2.50
C ASN A 403 19.37 5.56 -1.72
N GLU A 404 18.62 6.41 -1.03
CA GLU A 404 19.16 7.43 -0.12
C GLU A 404 19.89 6.79 1.08
N ALA A 405 19.36 5.70 1.60
CA ALA A 405 19.96 4.97 2.70
C ALA A 405 21.35 4.40 2.39
N GLY A 406 21.66 4.13 1.12
CA GLY A 406 22.98 3.67 0.69
C GLY A 406 23.37 2.34 1.34
N ILE A 407 22.53 1.32 1.23
CA ILE A 407 22.81 -0.03 1.75
C ILE A 407 23.94 -0.64 0.93
N GLU A 408 25.01 -1.03 1.58
CA GLU A 408 26.15 -1.72 0.94
C GLU A 408 25.91 -3.24 0.99
N ALA A 409 26.14 -3.90 -0.14
CA ALA A 409 26.14 -5.36 -0.21
C ALA A 409 27.44 -5.91 0.36
N GLU A 410 27.47 -7.21 0.70
CA GLU A 410 28.64 -7.96 1.13
C GLU A 410 29.84 -7.82 0.16
N SER A 411 29.58 -7.55 -1.12
CA SER A 411 30.58 -7.24 -2.14
C SER A 411 31.20 -5.83 -2.03
N GLY A 412 30.78 -4.99 -1.10
CA GLY A 412 31.17 -3.58 -0.97
C GLY A 412 30.50 -2.65 -1.99
N GLU A 413 29.58 -3.15 -2.81
CA GLU A 413 28.82 -2.34 -3.76
C GLU A 413 27.55 -1.81 -3.06
N THR A 414 27.23 -0.53 -3.28
CA THR A 414 25.97 0.03 -2.84
C THR A 414 24.81 -0.54 -3.68
N VAL A 415 23.80 -1.06 -3.02
CA VAL A 415 22.65 -1.65 -3.69
C VAL A 415 21.75 -0.54 -4.22
N PHE A 416 21.57 -0.53 -5.54
CA PHE A 416 20.55 0.29 -6.18
C PHE A 416 19.26 -0.51 -6.34
N TRP A 417 18.14 0.06 -5.87
CA TRP A 417 16.80 -0.53 -5.99
C TRP A 417 15.87 0.43 -6.75
N GLY A 418 15.55 0.06 -7.97
CA GLY A 418 14.73 0.88 -8.87
C GLY A 418 13.81 0.01 -9.71
N VAL A 419 13.15 0.62 -10.69
CA VAL A 419 12.13 -0.02 -11.54
C VAL A 419 12.65 -1.30 -12.21
N GLY A 420 13.86 -1.26 -12.80
CA GLY A 420 14.43 -2.43 -13.49
C GLY A 420 14.73 -3.60 -12.55
N GLN A 421 15.16 -3.32 -11.32
CA GLN A 421 15.42 -4.34 -10.31
C GLN A 421 14.13 -4.93 -9.74
N TYR A 422 13.09 -4.11 -9.63
CA TYR A 422 11.80 -4.52 -9.09
C TYR A 422 11.01 -5.41 -10.06
N LEU A 423 11.07 -5.14 -11.36
CA LEU A 423 10.18 -5.70 -12.38
C LEU A 423 10.00 -7.23 -12.29
N LYS A 424 11.10 -7.97 -12.14
CA LYS A 424 11.05 -9.43 -12.05
C LYS A 424 10.32 -9.93 -10.78
N TYR A 425 10.44 -9.20 -9.68
CA TYR A 425 9.77 -9.53 -8.40
C TYR A 425 8.31 -9.10 -8.45
N GLY A 426 8.04 -7.94 -9.04
CA GLY A 426 6.70 -7.44 -9.28
C GLY A 426 5.86 -8.38 -10.12
N PHE A 427 6.45 -8.95 -11.19
CA PHE A 427 5.76 -9.93 -12.02
C PHE A 427 5.37 -11.21 -11.24
N VAL A 428 6.26 -11.71 -10.36
CA VAL A 428 5.94 -12.86 -9.49
C VAL A 428 4.84 -12.51 -8.49
N ASN A 429 4.92 -11.33 -7.88
CA ASN A 429 3.87 -10.84 -6.97
C ASN A 429 2.52 -10.75 -7.68
N TYR A 430 2.50 -10.15 -8.88
CA TYR A 430 1.32 -10.05 -9.74
C TYR A 430 0.72 -11.42 -10.06
N ALA A 431 1.54 -12.35 -10.54
CA ALA A 431 1.08 -13.66 -10.94
C ALA A 431 0.44 -14.44 -9.79
N ILE A 432 1.06 -14.42 -8.59
CA ILE A 432 0.52 -15.10 -7.40
C ILE A 432 -0.82 -14.49 -6.99
N GLN A 433 -0.89 -13.17 -6.88
CA GLN A 433 -2.08 -12.46 -6.41
C GLN A 433 -3.23 -12.59 -7.41
N LEU A 434 -2.95 -12.43 -8.72
CA LEU A 434 -3.97 -12.60 -9.76
C LEU A 434 -4.48 -14.05 -9.82
N ALA A 435 -3.58 -15.04 -9.72
CA ALA A 435 -3.99 -16.45 -9.70
C ALA A 435 -4.93 -16.74 -8.53
N ILE A 436 -4.67 -16.17 -7.34
CA ILE A 436 -5.54 -16.32 -6.17
C ILE A 436 -6.88 -15.61 -6.41
N ALA A 437 -6.88 -14.38 -6.97
CA ALA A 437 -8.12 -13.67 -7.30
C ALA A 437 -9.00 -14.48 -8.28
N LEU A 438 -8.40 -15.01 -9.33
CA LEU A 438 -9.11 -15.83 -10.32
C LEU A 438 -9.58 -17.18 -9.73
N ALA A 439 -8.78 -17.79 -8.84
CA ALA A 439 -9.17 -19.02 -8.15
C ALA A 439 -10.40 -18.82 -7.26
N VAL A 440 -10.52 -17.68 -6.57
CA VAL A 440 -11.72 -17.33 -5.79
C VAL A 440 -12.95 -17.31 -6.71
N ILE A 441 -12.87 -16.62 -7.83
CA ILE A 441 -13.99 -16.55 -8.80
C ILE A 441 -14.29 -17.95 -9.38
N ALA A 442 -13.25 -18.75 -9.64
CA ALA A 442 -13.43 -20.11 -10.15
C ALA A 442 -14.18 -21.04 -9.17
N VAL A 443 -14.04 -20.82 -7.87
CA VAL A 443 -14.67 -21.63 -6.83
C VAL A 443 -16.05 -21.12 -6.45
N VAL A 444 -16.26 -19.80 -6.43
CA VAL A 444 -17.48 -19.16 -5.93
C VAL A 444 -18.57 -19.06 -7.02
N LEU A 445 -18.18 -18.87 -8.27
CA LEU A 445 -19.06 -18.89 -9.46
C LEU A 445 -18.93 -20.21 -10.23
#